data_33663424ab1823526ec6917546ff1943
#
_entry.id   33663424ab1823526ec6917546ff1943
#
_cell.length_a   1.000
_cell.length_b   1.000
_cell.length_c   1.000
_cell.angle_alpha   90.00
_cell.angle_beta   90.00
_cell.angle_gamma   90.00
#
_symmetry.space_group_name_H-M   'P 1'
#
loop_
_entity.id
_entity.type
_entity.pdbx_description
1 polymer ?
#
loop_
_entity_poly.entity_id
_entity_poly.type
_entity_poly.pdbx_seq_one_letter_code
_entity_poly.pdbx_strand_id
1 'polypeptide(L)'
;MLIKLYRNEPQGSAITGRLVIDGRWFCNTLERKGYQILALFYPIKVTHSPRFKRLLPLVQNVPQRSGIRFHRGTKPQHSTGCILVPADKEKQLTDLILKTQNNHEEILLEVIDYSPGTQYGYDHPCPPELQKP
;
A
#
# COMPACT_ATOMS: atom_id res chain seq x y z
N MET A 1 3.79 2.70 13.88
CA MET A 1 2.99 3.17 12.72
C MET A 1 2.21 2.02 12.12
N LEU A 2 0.93 2.18 11.96
CA LEU A 2 0.07 1.19 11.30
C LEU A 2 -0.38 1.75 9.96
N ILE A 3 -0.05 1.03 8.89
CA ILE A 3 -0.45 1.35 7.53
C ILE A 3 -1.48 0.31 7.11
N LYS A 4 -2.64 0.75 6.63
CA LYS A 4 -3.67 -0.13 6.12
C LYS A 4 -3.89 0.13 4.64
N LEU A 5 -3.89 -0.92 3.85
CA LEU A 5 -4.25 -0.89 2.44
C LEU A 5 -5.61 -1.53 2.27
N TYR A 6 -6.62 -0.72 1.97
CA TYR A 6 -7.97 -1.19 1.68
C TYR A 6 -8.13 -1.34 0.18
N ARG A 7 -8.26 -2.57 -0.28
CA ARG A 7 -8.46 -2.88 -1.69
C ARG A 7 -9.91 -2.75 -2.09
N ASN A 8 -10.16 -2.14 -3.25
CA ASN A 8 -11.47 -2.13 -3.88
C ASN A 8 -11.68 -3.41 -4.70
N GLU A 9 -12.91 -3.60 -5.19
CA GLU A 9 -13.21 -4.67 -6.12
C GLU A 9 -12.37 -4.50 -7.39
N PRO A 10 -11.70 -5.57 -7.88
CA PRO A 10 -10.91 -5.47 -9.10
C PRO A 10 -11.75 -5.03 -10.31
N GLN A 11 -11.15 -4.19 -11.14
CA GLN A 11 -11.74 -3.71 -12.39
C GLN A 11 -10.78 -4.07 -13.52
N GLY A 12 -11.09 -5.14 -14.27
CA GLY A 12 -10.15 -5.64 -15.28
C GLY A 12 -8.84 -6.07 -14.64
N SER A 13 -7.73 -5.53 -15.13
CA SER A 13 -6.39 -5.80 -14.59
C SER A 13 -6.01 -4.92 -13.39
N ALA A 14 -6.86 -3.98 -13.02
CA ALA A 14 -6.56 -3.00 -11.97
C ALA A 14 -7.22 -3.36 -10.65
N ILE A 15 -6.46 -3.23 -9.58
CA ILE A 15 -6.98 -3.21 -8.21
C ILE A 15 -6.65 -1.85 -7.63
N THR A 16 -7.64 -0.97 -7.58
CA THR A 16 -7.48 0.30 -6.90
C THR A 16 -7.64 0.10 -5.39
N GLY A 17 -7.09 1.02 -4.63
CA GLY A 17 -7.19 0.96 -3.18
C GLY A 17 -6.94 2.29 -2.53
N ARG A 18 -6.96 2.28 -1.20
CA ARG A 18 -6.71 3.45 -0.37
C ARG A 18 -5.72 3.08 0.71
N LEU A 19 -4.71 3.91 0.84
CA LEU A 19 -3.70 3.77 1.89
C LEU A 19 -4.04 4.70 3.04
N VAL A 20 -4.13 4.13 4.22
CA VAL A 20 -4.46 4.83 5.46
C VAL A 20 -3.28 4.67 6.42
N ILE A 21 -2.80 5.77 6.97
CA ILE A 21 -1.66 5.75 7.91
C ILE A 21 -2.14 6.30 9.24
N ASP A 22 -2.03 5.47 10.29
CA ASP A 22 -2.43 5.83 11.65
C ASP A 22 -3.84 6.47 11.69
N GLY A 23 -4.79 5.86 10.95
CA GLY A 23 -6.18 6.27 10.94
C GLY A 23 -6.53 7.41 9.99
N ARG A 24 -5.60 7.85 9.13
CA ARG A 24 -5.85 8.95 8.19
C ARG A 24 -5.58 8.53 6.75
N TRP A 25 -6.49 8.89 5.85
CA TRP A 25 -6.26 8.68 4.42
C TRP A 25 -4.97 9.37 3.99
N PHE A 26 -4.14 8.66 3.26
CA PHE A 26 -2.86 9.18 2.76
C PHE A 26 -2.88 9.36 1.25
N CYS A 27 -3.23 8.30 0.50
CA CYS A 27 -3.29 8.35 -0.97
C CYS A 27 -4.12 7.18 -1.51
N ASN A 28 -4.42 7.26 -2.80
CA ASN A 28 -4.94 6.12 -3.55
C ASN A 28 -3.79 5.22 -3.96
N THR A 29 -4.10 3.94 -4.20
CA THR A 29 -3.13 2.94 -4.61
C THR A 29 -3.61 2.21 -5.85
N LEU A 30 -2.68 1.53 -6.52
CA LEU A 30 -2.97 0.73 -7.70
C LEU A 30 -2.11 -0.52 -7.66
N GLU A 31 -2.73 -1.67 -7.90
CA GLU A 31 -2.04 -2.95 -8.01
C GLU A 31 -2.51 -3.65 -9.29
N ARG A 32 -1.76 -4.67 -9.70
CA ARG A 32 -2.11 -5.48 -10.87
C ARG A 32 -2.78 -6.77 -10.43
N LYS A 33 -4.00 -7.01 -10.91
CA LYS A 33 -4.75 -8.23 -10.62
C LYS A 33 -3.98 -9.46 -11.08
N GLY A 34 -3.88 -10.45 -10.21
CA GLY A 34 -3.14 -11.68 -10.47
C GLY A 34 -1.69 -11.63 -9.99
N TYR A 35 -1.17 -10.44 -9.66
CA TYR A 35 0.20 -10.25 -9.18
C TYR A 35 0.26 -9.72 -7.74
N GLN A 36 -0.88 -9.31 -7.20
CA GLN A 36 -0.95 -8.70 -5.87
C GLN A 36 -0.51 -9.67 -4.77
N ILE A 37 0.05 -9.12 -3.71
CA ILE A 37 0.41 -9.89 -2.52
C ILE A 37 -0.84 -10.28 -1.74
N LEU A 38 -0.72 -11.29 -0.89
CA LEU A 38 -1.82 -11.77 -0.07
C LEU A 38 -2.25 -10.73 0.96
N ALA A 39 -3.52 -10.77 1.36
CA ALA A 39 -4.07 -9.91 2.40
C ALA A 39 -3.62 -10.42 3.77
N LEU A 40 -2.45 -9.96 4.21
CA LEU A 40 -1.79 -10.34 5.45
C LEU A 40 -1.20 -9.11 6.13
N PHE A 41 -0.51 -9.33 7.24
CA PHE A 41 0.30 -8.30 7.90
C PHE A 41 1.75 -8.43 7.48
N TYR A 42 2.40 -7.30 7.20
CA TYR A 42 3.79 -7.27 6.74
C TYR A 42 4.58 -6.19 7.47
N PRO A 43 5.77 -6.50 7.99
CA PRO A 43 6.68 -5.47 8.44
C PRO A 43 7.15 -4.62 7.26
N ILE A 44 7.36 -3.35 7.47
CA ILE A 44 7.82 -2.41 6.46
C ILE A 44 9.10 -1.73 6.93
N LYS A 45 10.04 -1.57 6.01
CA LYS A 45 11.22 -0.72 6.22
C LYS A 45 11.63 -0.06 4.92
N VAL A 46 12.28 1.08 5.00
CA VAL A 46 12.91 1.72 3.85
C VAL A 46 14.30 1.15 3.66
N THR A 47 14.59 0.69 2.45
CA THR A 47 15.92 0.28 2.03
C THR A 47 16.18 0.82 0.62
N HIS A 48 17.46 0.80 0.21
CA HIS A 48 17.83 1.11 -1.16
C HIS A 48 17.32 0.02 -2.11
N SER A 49 16.58 0.42 -3.15
CA SER A 49 16.12 -0.49 -4.18
C SER A 49 17.19 -0.64 -5.27
N PRO A 50 17.72 -1.84 -5.49
CA PRO A 50 18.68 -2.05 -6.60
C PRO A 50 18.05 -1.76 -7.97
N ARG A 51 16.77 -2.10 -8.12
CA ARG A 51 16.05 -1.92 -9.38
C ARG A 51 15.78 -0.45 -9.69
N PHE A 52 15.26 0.28 -8.70
CA PHE A 52 14.84 1.67 -8.90
C PHE A 52 15.93 2.68 -8.53
N LYS A 53 17.03 2.21 -7.93
CA LYS A 53 18.23 3.01 -7.59
C LYS A 53 17.91 4.19 -6.68
N ARG A 54 17.00 3.98 -5.75
CA ARG A 54 16.65 4.97 -4.72
C ARG A 54 16.04 4.28 -3.50
N LEU A 55 15.92 5.03 -2.40
CA LEU A 55 15.27 4.53 -1.19
C LEU A 55 13.77 4.41 -1.42
N LEU A 56 13.22 3.25 -1.10
CA LEU A 56 11.78 2.98 -1.21
C LEU A 56 11.33 2.07 -0.07
N PRO A 57 10.05 2.18 0.34
CA PRO A 57 9.51 1.24 1.33
C PRO A 57 9.53 -0.19 0.79
N LEU A 58 10.07 -1.10 1.59
CA LEU A 58 10.12 -2.53 1.30
C LEU A 58 9.09 -3.26 2.16
N VAL A 59 8.25 -4.05 1.50
CA VAL A 59 7.30 -4.95 2.17
C VAL A 59 8.05 -6.25 2.46
N GLN A 60 8.20 -6.57 3.76
CA GLN A 60 9.00 -7.72 4.19
C GLN A 60 8.15 -8.96 4.38
N ASN A 61 8.80 -10.12 4.33
CA ASN A 61 8.17 -11.42 4.63
C ASN A 61 7.00 -11.76 3.73
N VAL A 62 7.04 -11.32 2.47
CA VAL A 62 6.02 -11.70 1.49
C VAL A 62 6.27 -13.17 1.10
N PRO A 63 5.28 -14.06 1.29
CA PRO A 63 5.47 -15.48 0.97
C PRO A 63 5.97 -15.68 -0.46
N GLN A 64 7.09 -16.41 -0.60
CA GLN A 64 7.70 -16.82 -1.87
C GLN A 64 8.10 -15.66 -2.80
N ARG A 65 8.20 -14.43 -2.29
CA ARG A 65 8.53 -13.26 -3.09
C ARG A 65 9.50 -12.35 -2.35
N SER A 66 10.27 -11.59 -3.10
CA SER A 66 11.17 -10.57 -2.57
C SER A 66 11.09 -9.30 -3.42
N GLY A 67 11.59 -8.20 -2.89
CA GLY A 67 11.63 -6.95 -3.63
C GLY A 67 10.27 -6.28 -3.84
N ILE A 68 9.26 -6.65 -3.07
CA ILE A 68 7.95 -6.01 -3.11
C ILE A 68 8.06 -4.65 -2.41
N ARG A 69 7.69 -3.59 -3.11
CA ARG A 69 7.85 -2.22 -2.62
C ARG A 69 6.63 -1.37 -2.93
N PHE A 70 6.54 -0.23 -2.25
CA PHE A 70 5.72 0.88 -2.70
C PHE A 70 6.56 1.72 -3.66
N HIS A 71 6.06 1.99 -4.86
CA HIS A 71 6.71 2.91 -5.77
C HIS A 71 5.69 3.57 -6.70
N ARG A 72 6.11 4.64 -7.37
CA ARG A 72 5.22 5.37 -8.28
C ARG A 72 4.88 4.53 -9.52
N GLY A 73 3.65 4.72 -9.99
CA GLY A 73 3.16 4.11 -11.22
C GLY A 73 1.74 4.56 -11.48
N THR A 74 1.32 4.53 -12.75
CA THR A 74 0.01 5.02 -13.19
C THR A 74 -0.82 3.96 -13.90
N LYS A 75 -0.23 2.80 -14.19
CA LYS A 75 -0.89 1.71 -14.89
C LYS A 75 -0.64 0.40 -14.17
N PRO A 76 -1.61 -0.55 -14.17
CA PRO A 76 -1.40 -1.85 -13.53
C PRO A 76 -0.14 -2.56 -14.04
N GLN A 77 0.21 -2.40 -15.32
CA GLN A 77 1.38 -3.02 -15.92
C GLN A 77 2.70 -2.55 -15.33
N HIS A 78 2.71 -1.43 -14.58
CA HIS A 78 3.89 -0.99 -13.84
C HIS A 78 4.15 -1.82 -12.58
N SER A 79 3.25 -2.75 -12.25
CA SER A 79 3.36 -3.62 -11.08
C SER A 79 3.48 -5.08 -11.47
N THR A 80 4.42 -5.77 -10.82
CA THR A 80 4.47 -7.24 -10.79
C THR A 80 4.35 -7.75 -9.35
N GLY A 81 3.61 -6.99 -8.54
CA GLY A 81 3.38 -7.27 -7.12
C GLY A 81 3.57 -6.05 -6.23
N CYS A 82 4.30 -5.05 -6.70
CA CYS A 82 4.49 -3.80 -5.96
C CYS A 82 3.19 -3.01 -5.86
N ILE A 83 3.08 -2.22 -4.82
CA ILE A 83 1.94 -1.33 -4.58
C ILE A 83 2.29 0.03 -5.17
N LEU A 84 1.52 0.45 -6.17
CA LEU A 84 1.76 1.71 -6.87
C LEU A 84 1.06 2.86 -6.16
N VAL A 85 1.77 3.98 -6.06
CA VAL A 85 1.27 5.22 -5.47
C VAL A 85 1.52 6.38 -6.42
N PRO A 86 0.84 7.54 -6.25
CA PRO A 86 1.16 8.73 -7.03
C PRO A 86 2.61 9.17 -6.82
N ALA A 87 3.21 9.78 -7.83
CA ALA A 87 4.64 10.14 -7.81
C ALA A 87 5.01 11.06 -6.62
N ASP A 88 4.18 12.06 -6.32
CA ASP A 88 4.39 12.95 -5.18
C ASP A 88 4.27 12.21 -3.84
N LYS A 89 3.44 11.17 -3.78
CA LYS A 89 3.23 10.38 -2.58
C LYS A 89 4.33 9.36 -2.32
N GLU A 90 5.02 8.90 -3.36
CA GLU A 90 6.14 7.97 -3.19
C GLU A 90 7.21 8.56 -2.26
N LYS A 91 7.65 9.79 -2.54
CA LYS A 91 8.67 10.43 -1.71
C LYS A 91 8.15 10.73 -0.30
N GLN A 92 6.94 11.24 -0.19
CA GLN A 92 6.33 11.53 1.10
C GLN A 92 6.22 10.28 1.97
N LEU A 93 5.77 9.16 1.39
CA LEU A 93 5.65 7.89 2.10
C LEU A 93 7.03 7.38 2.53
N THR A 94 8.00 7.42 1.62
CA THR A 94 9.37 6.99 1.92
C THR A 94 9.97 7.78 3.07
N ASP A 95 9.85 9.11 3.03
CA ASP A 95 10.39 9.99 4.06
C ASP A 95 9.72 9.76 5.41
N LEU A 96 8.40 9.58 5.42
CA LEU A 96 7.64 9.33 6.63
C LEU A 96 8.04 7.99 7.29
N ILE A 97 8.15 6.93 6.49
CA ILE A 97 8.55 5.62 6.99
C ILE A 97 10.00 5.66 7.48
N LEU A 98 10.89 6.32 6.74
CA LEU A 98 12.30 6.44 7.12
C LEU A 98 12.45 7.17 8.46
N LYS A 99 11.70 8.24 8.68
CA LYS A 99 11.70 8.98 9.95
C LYS A 99 11.23 8.09 11.10
N THR A 100 10.15 7.35 10.89
CA THR A 100 9.60 6.44 11.90
C THR A 100 10.58 5.31 12.22
N GLN A 101 11.21 4.75 11.19
CA GLN A 101 12.23 3.71 11.29
C GLN A 101 13.45 4.22 12.08
N ASN A 102 13.88 5.44 11.82
CA ASN A 102 15.02 6.05 12.52
C ASN A 102 14.72 6.35 13.99
N ASN A 103 13.46 6.46 14.35
CA ASN A 103 13.03 6.57 15.74
C ASN A 103 12.83 5.20 16.41
N HIS A 104 13.24 4.11 15.76
CA HIS A 104 13.12 2.73 16.25
C HIS A 104 11.68 2.31 16.54
N GLU A 105 10.71 2.88 15.84
CA GLU A 105 9.32 2.49 15.95
C GLU A 105 8.99 1.38 14.96
N GLU A 106 8.13 0.46 15.37
CA GLU A 106 7.65 -0.60 14.50
C GLU A 106 6.73 -0.02 13.42
N ILE A 107 6.84 -0.55 12.20
CA ILE A 107 6.00 -0.16 11.06
C ILE A 107 5.37 -1.43 10.50
N LEU A 108 4.06 -1.47 10.50
CA LEU A 108 3.28 -2.62 10.07
C LEU A 108 2.30 -2.22 8.98
N LEU A 109 2.25 -3.01 7.91
CA LEU A 109 1.25 -2.92 6.86
C LEU A 109 0.22 -4.02 7.04
N GLU A 110 -1.05 -3.65 7.07
CA GLU A 110 -2.17 -4.57 6.97
C GLU A 110 -2.82 -4.42 5.60
N VAL A 111 -2.87 -5.50 4.82
CA VAL A 111 -3.56 -5.53 3.52
C VAL A 111 -4.92 -6.15 3.72
N ILE A 112 -5.97 -5.43 3.29
CA ILE A 112 -7.36 -5.80 3.50
C ILE A 112 -8.06 -5.93 2.14
N ASP A 113 -8.50 -7.14 1.82
CA ASP A 113 -9.18 -7.40 0.56
C ASP A 113 -10.61 -6.81 0.55
N TYR A 114 -11.09 -6.55 -0.67
CA TYR A 114 -12.48 -6.22 -0.90
C TYR A 114 -13.39 -7.36 -0.40
N SER A 115 -14.43 -6.98 0.32
CA SER A 115 -15.44 -7.93 0.79
C SER A 115 -16.84 -7.34 0.56
N PRO A 116 -17.66 -7.94 -0.32
CA PRO A 116 -19.01 -7.42 -0.59
C PRO A 116 -19.87 -7.29 0.64
N GLY A 117 -19.73 -8.18 1.61
CA GLY A 117 -20.51 -8.16 2.84
C GLY A 117 -20.12 -7.06 3.81
N THR A 118 -18.96 -6.44 3.62
CA THR A 118 -18.43 -5.39 4.51
C THR A 118 -18.21 -4.08 3.77
N GLN A 119 -18.93 -3.89 2.66
CA GLN A 119 -18.74 -2.75 1.79
C GLN A 119 -19.00 -1.43 2.46
N TYR A 120 -18.17 -0.51 2.15
CA TYR A 120 -18.36 0.89 2.46
C TYR A 120 -19.08 1.54 1.29
N GLY A 121 -20.20 2.20 1.52
CA GLY A 121 -20.87 3.00 0.51
C GLY A 121 -22.23 2.53 0.04
N TYR A 122 -22.72 1.38 0.46
CA TYR A 122 -24.11 0.97 0.22
C TYR A 122 -24.92 1.11 1.51
N ASP A 123 -25.16 -0.02 2.17
CA ASP A 123 -25.88 -0.03 3.44
C ASP A 123 -24.96 0.36 4.60
N HIS A 124 -23.67 0.46 4.36
CA HIS A 124 -22.65 0.82 5.34
C HIS A 124 -21.95 2.10 4.91
N PRO A 125 -21.89 3.13 5.74
CA PRO A 125 -21.15 4.32 5.43
C PRO A 125 -19.63 4.02 5.37
N CYS A 126 -18.94 4.75 4.51
CA CYS A 126 -17.48 4.67 4.43
C CYS A 126 -16.88 5.10 5.77
N PRO A 127 -16.01 4.30 6.40
CA PRO A 127 -15.36 4.70 7.64
C PRO A 127 -14.63 6.04 7.46
N PRO A 128 -14.60 6.89 8.49
CA PRO A 128 -13.94 8.20 8.40
C PRO A 128 -12.49 8.11 7.90
N GLU A 129 -11.75 7.07 8.27
CA GLU A 129 -10.36 6.88 7.84
C GLU A 129 -10.20 6.66 6.34
N LEU A 130 -11.26 6.24 5.64
CA LEU A 130 -11.23 6.01 4.20
C LEU A 130 -11.71 7.23 3.41
N GLN A 131 -12.22 8.24 4.07
CA GLN A 131 -12.67 9.47 3.43
C GLN A 131 -11.49 10.40 3.19
N LYS A 132 -11.50 11.06 2.03
CA LYS A 132 -10.53 12.12 1.77
C LYS A 132 -10.77 13.28 2.72
N PRO A 133 -9.69 13.91 3.19
CA PRO A 133 -9.83 15.10 4.02
C PRO A 133 -10.49 16.25 3.28
#